data_d4f84333e7632eb0915c5a1f9a7a18db
#
_entry.id   d4f84333e7632eb0915c5a1f9a7a18db
#
_cell.length_a   1.000
_cell.length_b   1.000
_cell.length_c   1.000
_cell.angle_alpha   90.00
_cell.angle_beta   90.00
_cell.angle_gamma   90.00
#
_symmetry.space_group_name_H-M   'P 1'
#
loop_
_entity.id
_entity.type
_entity.pdbx_description
1 polymer ?
#
loop_
_entity_poly.entity_id
_entity_poly.type
_entity_poly.pdbx_seq_one_letter_code
_entity_poly.pdbx_strand_id
1 'polypeptide(L)'
;TRDGLNAAWEREGVTLEPEELARGMKLIRGEAVDKAVRLVKLHHTETAPKIKPIHAERAWSLEIAGKPFDFVGQIDIQEEGAVRDTKTSAKTPSADCAEKSLQLKAYAMAVKALDGKIPEKVSLDYLIDNKTPKAATFYYAPDAEDFSLVLNRLDTVAYAMEKGVFVPVEPDHWCCDPKWCGFFDSCKYVRRPKQFAV
;
A
#
# COMPACT_ATOMS: atom_id res chain seq x y z
N THR A 1 -18.08 3.48 13.27
CA THR A 1 -18.64 2.85 14.50
C THR A 1 -18.13 1.42 14.62
N ARG A 2 -18.14 0.86 15.85
CA ARG A 2 -17.76 -0.53 16.11
C ARG A 2 -18.64 -1.53 15.32
N ASP A 3 -19.92 -1.23 15.20
CA ASP A 3 -20.85 -2.06 14.44
C ASP A 3 -20.54 -2.06 12.94
N GLY A 4 -20.16 -0.91 12.37
CA GLY A 4 -19.71 -0.82 10.98
C GLY A 4 -18.45 -1.65 10.71
N LEU A 5 -17.48 -1.68 11.65
CA LEU A 5 -16.28 -2.51 11.54
C LEU A 5 -16.59 -4.00 11.68
N ASN A 6 -17.55 -4.37 12.54
CA ASN A 6 -18.02 -5.74 12.63
C ASN A 6 -18.72 -6.20 11.34
N ALA A 7 -19.56 -5.33 10.76
CA ALA A 7 -20.22 -5.62 9.49
C ALA A 7 -19.21 -5.74 8.32
N ALA A 8 -18.17 -4.91 8.31
CA ALA A 8 -17.08 -5.00 7.34
C ALA A 8 -16.31 -6.33 7.45
N TRP A 9 -16.00 -6.76 8.67
CA TRP A 9 -15.35 -8.06 8.91
C TRP A 9 -16.13 -9.21 8.30
N GLU A 10 -17.44 -9.26 8.50
CA GLU A 10 -18.31 -10.31 7.93
C GLU A 10 -18.35 -10.24 6.40
N ARG A 11 -18.47 -9.04 5.85
CA ARG A 11 -18.57 -8.84 4.40
C ARG A 11 -17.30 -9.23 3.65
N GLU A 12 -16.13 -8.88 4.21
CA GLU A 12 -14.82 -9.11 3.57
C GLU A 12 -14.36 -10.58 3.67
N GLY A 13 -15.06 -11.44 4.40
CA GLY A 13 -14.75 -12.86 4.49
C GLY A 13 -13.35 -13.13 5.04
N VAL A 14 -12.96 -12.46 6.13
CA VAL A 14 -11.61 -12.55 6.69
C VAL A 14 -11.24 -14.00 7.05
N THR A 15 -10.14 -14.48 6.46
CA THR A 15 -9.56 -15.80 6.77
C THR A 15 -8.49 -15.64 7.84
N LEU A 16 -8.51 -16.51 8.85
CA LEU A 16 -7.54 -16.54 9.93
C LEU A 16 -6.51 -17.66 9.72
N GLU A 17 -5.28 -17.40 10.15
CA GLU A 17 -4.24 -18.41 10.19
C GLU A 17 -4.52 -19.47 11.29
N PRO A 18 -3.93 -20.69 11.17
CA PRO A 18 -4.13 -21.73 12.18
C PRO A 18 -3.79 -21.28 13.61
N GLU A 19 -2.75 -20.48 13.80
CA GLU A 19 -2.36 -19.93 15.09
C GLU A 19 -3.39 -18.92 15.63
N GLU A 20 -3.95 -18.09 14.77
CA GLU A 20 -5.00 -17.14 15.10
C GLU A 20 -6.31 -17.88 15.43
N LEU A 21 -6.65 -18.93 14.66
CA LEU A 21 -7.80 -19.80 14.94
C LEU A 21 -7.67 -20.49 16.31
N ALA A 22 -6.46 -20.91 16.68
CA ALA A 22 -6.20 -21.51 18.00
C ALA A 22 -6.44 -20.52 19.16
N ARG A 23 -6.24 -19.20 18.94
CA ARG A 23 -6.59 -18.14 19.90
C ARG A 23 -8.10 -17.85 19.98
N GLY A 24 -8.85 -18.29 19.00
CA GLY A 24 -10.30 -18.13 18.88
C GLY A 24 -10.75 -16.91 18.07
N MET A 25 -11.58 -17.15 17.08
CA MET A 25 -12.12 -16.16 16.14
C MET A 25 -12.67 -14.90 16.84
N LYS A 26 -13.44 -15.08 17.93
CA LYS A 26 -14.06 -13.97 18.65
C LYS A 26 -13.01 -13.03 19.27
N LEU A 27 -11.91 -13.58 19.79
CA LEU A 27 -10.83 -12.81 20.38
C LEU A 27 -10.09 -12.00 19.31
N ILE A 28 -9.66 -12.66 18.24
CA ILE A 28 -8.91 -12.04 17.13
C ILE A 28 -9.75 -10.92 16.49
N ARG A 29 -11.01 -11.19 16.21
CA ARG A 29 -11.93 -10.16 15.70
C ARG A 29 -12.07 -8.98 16.68
N GLY A 30 -12.20 -9.24 17.97
CA GLY A 30 -12.29 -8.21 19.00
C GLY A 30 -11.06 -7.31 19.00
N GLU A 31 -9.86 -7.88 18.99
CA GLU A 31 -8.58 -7.16 18.93
C GLU A 31 -8.46 -6.30 17.65
N ALA A 32 -8.82 -6.87 16.49
CA ALA A 32 -8.79 -6.15 15.21
C ALA A 32 -9.75 -4.94 15.20
N VAL A 33 -10.97 -5.13 15.69
CA VAL A 33 -11.96 -4.05 15.80
C VAL A 33 -11.50 -2.97 16.80
N ASP A 34 -10.94 -3.35 17.93
CA ASP A 34 -10.43 -2.40 18.93
C ASP A 34 -9.26 -1.58 18.39
N LYS A 35 -8.34 -2.24 17.65
CA LYS A 35 -7.27 -1.57 16.93
C LYS A 35 -7.81 -0.56 15.91
N ALA A 36 -8.73 -0.98 15.06
CA ALA A 36 -9.33 -0.12 14.06
C ALA A 36 -10.03 1.10 14.69
N VAL A 37 -10.78 0.91 15.77
CA VAL A 37 -11.42 2.02 16.51
C VAL A 37 -10.39 3.00 17.04
N ARG A 38 -9.27 2.51 17.62
CA ARG A 38 -8.19 3.40 18.12
C ARG A 38 -7.59 4.22 17.00
N LEU A 39 -7.24 3.59 15.88
CA LEU A 39 -6.60 4.26 14.74
C LEU A 39 -7.55 5.24 14.06
N VAL A 40 -8.84 4.92 13.90
CA VAL A 40 -9.84 5.84 13.37
C VAL A 40 -10.02 7.06 14.28
N LYS A 41 -10.06 6.86 15.60
CA LYS A 41 -10.12 7.99 16.56
C LYS A 41 -8.88 8.87 16.42
N LEU A 42 -7.69 8.26 16.38
CA LEU A 42 -6.43 8.98 16.22
C LEU A 42 -6.41 9.80 14.91
N HIS A 43 -6.81 9.20 13.80
CA HIS A 43 -6.95 9.90 12.53
C HIS A 43 -7.91 11.08 12.63
N HIS A 44 -9.10 10.84 13.19
CA HIS A 44 -10.14 11.86 13.31
C HIS A 44 -9.71 13.05 14.17
N THR A 45 -8.93 12.82 15.23
CA THR A 45 -8.51 13.89 16.16
C THR A 45 -7.22 14.60 15.72
N GLU A 46 -6.26 13.90 15.13
CA GLU A 46 -4.93 14.44 14.88
C GLU A 46 -4.61 14.72 13.41
N THR A 47 -5.18 13.94 12.48
CA THR A 47 -4.86 14.01 11.05
C THR A 47 -5.96 14.71 10.26
N ALA A 48 -7.20 14.22 10.34
CA ALA A 48 -8.32 14.72 9.56
C ALA A 48 -8.60 16.23 9.68
N PRO A 49 -8.47 16.88 10.86
CA PRO A 49 -8.69 18.32 10.96
C PRO A 49 -7.68 19.18 10.18
N LYS A 50 -6.54 18.61 9.78
CA LYS A 50 -5.48 19.30 9.04
C LYS A 50 -5.61 19.13 7.53
N ILE A 51 -6.50 18.25 7.08
CA ILE A 51 -6.69 17.88 5.68
C ILE A 51 -7.81 18.74 5.07
N LYS A 52 -7.55 19.31 3.90
CA LYS A 52 -8.53 20.08 3.10
C LYS A 52 -8.67 19.45 1.72
N PRO A 53 -9.40 18.34 1.59
CA PRO A 53 -9.45 17.58 0.36
C PRO A 53 -10.21 18.35 -0.71
N ILE A 54 -9.64 18.38 -1.93
CA ILE A 54 -10.36 18.76 -3.17
C ILE A 54 -10.87 17.52 -3.89
N HIS A 55 -10.14 16.40 -3.75
CA HIS A 55 -10.58 15.08 -4.21
C HIS A 55 -10.24 14.03 -3.14
N ALA A 56 -11.15 13.07 -2.98
CA ALA A 56 -10.94 11.84 -2.21
C ALA A 56 -11.17 10.65 -3.13
N GLU A 57 -10.33 9.62 -3.01
CA GLU A 57 -10.41 8.39 -3.82
C GLU A 57 -10.45 8.70 -5.33
N ARG A 58 -9.59 9.63 -5.78
CA ARG A 58 -9.53 10.06 -7.18
C ARG A 58 -8.92 8.97 -8.05
N ALA A 59 -9.76 8.26 -8.79
CA ALA A 59 -9.30 7.31 -9.80
C ALA A 59 -8.63 8.04 -10.98
N TRP A 60 -7.60 7.42 -11.55
CA TRP A 60 -6.91 7.94 -12.72
C TRP A 60 -6.45 6.82 -13.64
N SER A 61 -6.33 7.16 -14.93
CA SER A 61 -5.76 6.33 -15.98
C SER A 61 -4.88 7.19 -16.86
N LEU A 62 -3.64 6.76 -17.09
CA LEU A 62 -2.68 7.42 -17.96
C LEU A 62 -2.31 6.49 -19.10
N GLU A 63 -2.58 6.93 -20.32
CA GLU A 63 -2.04 6.29 -21.51
C GLU A 63 -0.52 6.53 -21.56
N ILE A 64 0.26 5.45 -21.65
CA ILE A 64 1.72 5.52 -21.73
C ILE A 64 2.12 5.40 -23.20
N ALA A 65 2.72 6.45 -23.75
CA ALA A 65 3.12 6.51 -25.15
C ALA A 65 3.92 5.27 -25.59
N GLY A 66 3.44 4.60 -26.65
CA GLY A 66 4.07 3.41 -27.23
C GLY A 66 3.88 2.13 -26.41
N LYS A 67 2.99 2.11 -25.41
CA LYS A 67 2.66 0.92 -24.64
C LYS A 67 1.23 0.43 -24.95
N PRO A 68 0.99 -0.90 -24.94
CA PRO A 68 -0.34 -1.46 -25.17
C PRO A 68 -1.19 -1.53 -23.88
N PHE A 69 -0.87 -0.75 -22.88
CA PHE A 69 -1.58 -0.71 -21.59
C PHE A 69 -1.61 0.70 -21.00
N ASP A 70 -2.61 0.95 -20.17
CA ASP A 70 -2.70 2.16 -19.36
C ASP A 70 -2.10 1.94 -17.98
N PHE A 71 -1.50 2.98 -17.42
CA PHE A 71 -1.11 3.02 -16.03
C PHE A 71 -2.24 3.61 -15.22
N VAL A 72 -2.84 2.80 -14.34
CA VAL A 72 -4.04 3.15 -13.59
C VAL A 72 -3.78 3.14 -12.10
N GLY A 73 -4.57 3.92 -11.37
CA GLY A 73 -4.49 3.96 -9.91
C GLY A 73 -5.58 4.83 -9.29
N GLN A 74 -5.47 5.02 -7.99
CA GLN A 74 -6.38 5.81 -7.19
C GLN A 74 -5.59 6.59 -6.14
N ILE A 75 -5.79 7.91 -6.09
CA ILE A 75 -5.17 8.79 -5.09
C ILE A 75 -6.12 8.87 -3.90
N ASP A 76 -5.65 8.52 -2.70
CA ASP A 76 -6.47 8.54 -1.49
C ASP A 76 -7.02 9.94 -1.22
N ILE A 77 -6.14 10.95 -1.14
CA ILE A 77 -6.52 12.33 -0.85
C ILE A 77 -5.66 13.28 -1.68
N GLN A 78 -6.31 14.18 -2.41
CA GLN A 78 -5.67 15.30 -3.06
C GLN A 78 -6.17 16.61 -2.45
N GLU A 79 -5.22 17.48 -2.10
CA GLU A 79 -5.44 18.85 -1.63
C GLU A 79 -4.91 19.83 -2.70
N GLU A 80 -5.16 21.13 -2.53
CA GLU A 80 -4.51 22.15 -3.36
C GLU A 80 -2.97 22.05 -3.21
N GLY A 81 -2.27 21.74 -4.32
CA GLY A 81 -0.82 21.58 -4.34
C GLY A 81 -0.26 20.39 -3.55
N ALA A 82 -1.09 19.47 -3.06
CA ALA A 82 -0.60 18.36 -2.25
C ALA A 82 -1.34 17.03 -2.51
N VAL A 83 -0.63 15.92 -2.25
CA VAL A 83 -1.21 14.57 -2.25
C VAL A 83 -0.86 13.86 -0.96
N ARG A 84 -1.81 13.11 -0.42
CA ARG A 84 -1.65 12.34 0.82
C ARG A 84 -2.08 10.90 0.63
N ASP A 85 -1.38 10.02 1.33
CA ASP A 85 -1.73 8.61 1.44
C ASP A 85 -1.64 8.20 2.92
N THR A 86 -2.66 7.52 3.43
CA THR A 86 -2.74 7.13 4.84
C THR A 86 -2.29 5.69 5.04
N LYS A 87 -1.33 5.50 5.92
CA LYS A 87 -0.76 4.18 6.25
C LYS A 87 -0.92 3.85 7.73
N THR A 88 -1.06 2.57 8.03
CA THR A 88 -1.01 2.07 9.40
C THR A 88 0.28 1.28 9.63
N SER A 89 0.88 1.40 10.80
CA SER A 89 2.10 0.68 11.15
C SER A 89 2.19 0.40 12.65
N ALA A 90 2.85 -0.69 13.04
CA ALA A 90 3.21 -0.94 14.43
C ALA A 90 4.49 -0.19 14.86
N LYS A 91 5.31 0.25 13.89
CA LYS A 91 6.59 0.93 14.14
C LYS A 91 6.62 2.27 13.44
N THR A 92 7.34 3.21 14.01
CA THR A 92 7.62 4.50 13.33
C THR A 92 8.50 4.21 12.12
N PRO A 93 8.09 4.63 10.90
CA PRO A 93 8.90 4.46 9.70
C PRO A 93 10.14 5.37 9.73
N SER A 94 11.06 5.15 8.77
CA SER A 94 12.22 6.03 8.58
C SER A 94 11.78 7.43 8.14
N ALA A 95 12.59 8.45 8.45
CA ALA A 95 12.27 9.84 8.13
C ALA A 95 12.13 10.09 6.61
N ASP A 96 12.82 9.29 5.79
CA ASP A 96 12.85 9.35 4.33
C ASP A 96 11.80 8.46 3.65
N CYS A 97 10.83 7.93 4.40
CA CYS A 97 9.84 6.99 3.87
C CYS A 97 8.96 7.59 2.75
N ALA A 98 8.66 8.89 2.82
CA ALA A 98 7.90 9.58 1.76
C ALA A 98 8.72 9.73 0.48
N GLU A 99 9.99 10.13 0.59
CA GLU A 99 10.94 10.23 -0.53
C GLU A 99 11.15 8.89 -1.24
N LYS A 100 11.24 7.79 -0.47
CA LYS A 100 11.41 6.43 -0.99
C LYS A 100 10.14 5.82 -1.58
N SER A 101 9.00 6.46 -1.38
CA SER A 101 7.71 5.92 -1.81
C SER A 101 7.50 6.06 -3.32
N LEU A 102 7.60 4.94 -4.05
CA LEU A 102 7.26 4.89 -5.47
C LEU A 102 5.78 5.24 -5.72
N GLN A 103 4.90 4.88 -4.79
CA GLN A 103 3.47 5.19 -4.86
C GLN A 103 3.23 6.71 -4.88
N LEU A 104 3.88 7.46 -3.99
CA LEU A 104 3.74 8.92 -3.97
C LEU A 104 4.30 9.58 -5.23
N LYS A 105 5.40 9.05 -5.79
CA LYS A 105 5.96 9.51 -7.06
C LYS A 105 5.00 9.27 -8.22
N ALA A 106 4.36 8.10 -8.26
CA ALA A 106 3.32 7.78 -9.23
C ALA A 106 2.10 8.69 -9.09
N TYR A 107 1.66 8.99 -7.87
CA TYR A 107 0.58 9.94 -7.63
C TYR A 107 0.93 11.36 -8.09
N ALA A 108 2.15 11.82 -7.80
CA ALA A 108 2.61 13.13 -8.28
C ALA A 108 2.64 13.21 -9.81
N MET A 109 3.08 12.14 -10.48
CA MET A 109 3.07 12.03 -11.94
C MET A 109 1.63 12.06 -12.48
N ALA A 110 0.70 11.33 -11.83
CA ALA A 110 -0.72 11.33 -12.22
C ALA A 110 -1.35 12.73 -12.07
N VAL A 111 -1.11 13.43 -10.96
CA VAL A 111 -1.58 14.81 -10.77
C VAL A 111 -0.99 15.75 -11.82
N LYS A 112 0.30 15.63 -12.14
CA LYS A 112 0.92 16.41 -13.21
C LYS A 112 0.27 16.18 -14.56
N ALA A 113 -0.09 14.94 -14.88
CA ALA A 113 -0.74 14.61 -16.14
C ALA A 113 -2.18 15.12 -16.20
N LEU A 114 -2.92 15.01 -15.10
CA LEU A 114 -4.33 15.39 -15.03
C LEU A 114 -4.55 16.91 -14.87
N ASP A 115 -3.76 17.55 -14.01
CA ASP A 115 -3.95 18.93 -13.57
C ASP A 115 -2.90 19.90 -14.15
N GLY A 116 -1.92 19.38 -14.89
CA GLY A 116 -0.90 20.19 -15.58
C GLY A 116 0.24 20.68 -14.68
N LYS A 117 0.17 20.45 -13.36
CA LYS A 117 1.18 20.93 -12.38
C LYS A 117 1.67 19.78 -11.49
N ILE A 118 2.97 19.78 -11.21
CA ILE A 118 3.54 18.89 -10.18
C ILE A 118 3.03 19.39 -8.81
N PRO A 119 2.51 18.51 -7.93
CA PRO A 119 2.15 18.94 -6.58
C PRO A 119 3.39 19.43 -5.84
N GLU A 120 3.24 20.48 -5.03
CA GLU A 120 4.33 21.07 -4.25
C GLU A 120 4.90 20.07 -3.23
N LYS A 121 4.04 19.19 -2.73
CA LYS A 121 4.40 18.15 -1.76
C LYS A 121 3.52 16.92 -1.88
N VAL A 122 4.10 15.79 -1.52
CA VAL A 122 3.39 14.54 -1.28
C VAL A 122 3.67 14.06 0.13
N SER A 123 2.77 13.29 0.74
CA SER A 123 2.96 12.84 2.11
C SER A 123 2.41 11.45 2.40
N LEU A 124 3.05 10.79 3.37
CA LEU A 124 2.55 9.61 4.06
C LEU A 124 2.09 10.01 5.45
N ASP A 125 0.80 9.84 5.72
CA ASP A 125 0.20 10.04 7.03
C ASP A 125 0.15 8.70 7.76
N TYR A 126 1.06 8.47 8.69
CA TYR A 126 1.13 7.22 9.44
C TYR A 126 0.32 7.29 10.73
N LEU A 127 -0.56 6.30 10.90
CA LEU A 127 -1.22 5.99 12.17
C LEU A 127 -0.44 4.84 12.82
N ILE A 128 0.33 5.14 13.84
CA ILE A 128 1.28 4.21 14.46
C ILE A 128 0.63 3.58 15.68
N ASP A 129 0.31 2.28 15.60
CA ASP A 129 -0.31 1.50 16.67
C ASP A 129 0.75 0.78 17.52
N ASN A 130 1.39 1.53 18.40
CA ASN A 130 2.32 1.01 19.40
C ASN A 130 1.73 1.22 20.82
N LYS A 131 2.57 1.07 21.86
CA LYS A 131 2.15 1.27 23.26
C LYS A 131 1.49 2.63 23.52
N THR A 132 1.92 3.66 22.78
CA THR A 132 1.33 5.00 22.80
C THR A 132 1.00 5.37 21.35
N PRO A 133 -0.23 5.10 20.88
CA PRO A 133 -0.62 5.38 19.50
C PRO A 133 -0.40 6.85 19.15
N LYS A 134 0.16 7.11 17.96
CA LYS A 134 0.45 8.47 17.49
C LYS A 134 0.28 8.59 15.99
N ALA A 135 -0.09 9.78 15.52
CA ALA A 135 -0.03 10.15 14.12
C ALA A 135 1.32 10.82 13.80
N ALA A 136 1.86 10.54 12.62
CA ALA A 136 3.06 11.19 12.11
C ALA A 136 2.95 11.38 10.60
N THR A 137 3.28 12.57 10.10
CA THR A 137 3.27 12.88 8.67
C THR A 137 4.69 13.08 8.17
N PHE A 138 5.02 12.40 7.07
CA PHE A 138 6.30 12.50 6.39
C PHE A 138 6.07 13.12 5.02
N TYR A 139 6.82 14.16 4.69
CA TYR A 139 6.66 14.94 3.46
C TYR A 139 7.84 14.73 2.52
N TYR A 140 7.54 14.88 1.23
CA TYR A 140 8.52 14.93 0.16
C TYR A 140 8.05 15.93 -0.91
N ALA A 141 8.97 16.66 -1.54
CA ALA A 141 8.70 17.52 -2.69
C ALA A 141 9.10 16.78 -3.97
N PRO A 142 8.14 16.27 -4.76
CA PRO A 142 8.44 15.49 -5.95
C PRO A 142 8.93 16.40 -7.09
N ASP A 143 9.73 15.83 -7.98
CA ASP A 143 10.25 16.51 -9.15
C ASP A 143 10.10 15.66 -10.44
N ALA A 144 10.64 16.18 -11.56
CA ALA A 144 10.56 15.48 -12.85
C ALA A 144 11.43 14.22 -12.93
N GLU A 145 12.49 14.12 -12.11
CA GLU A 145 13.37 12.92 -12.10
C GLU A 145 12.63 11.74 -11.48
N ASP A 146 11.76 11.99 -10.51
CA ASP A 146 10.89 10.98 -9.92
C ASP A 146 9.98 10.31 -10.95
N PHE A 147 9.49 11.07 -11.93
CA PHE A 147 8.64 10.53 -13.00
C PHE A 147 9.43 9.61 -13.93
N SER A 148 10.68 9.96 -14.22
CA SER A 148 11.59 9.12 -14.97
C SER A 148 11.83 7.78 -14.26
N LEU A 149 11.97 7.79 -12.93
CA LEU A 149 12.09 6.57 -12.13
C LEU A 149 10.83 5.68 -12.25
N VAL A 150 9.63 6.28 -12.15
CA VAL A 150 8.34 5.56 -12.28
C VAL A 150 8.24 4.94 -13.67
N LEU A 151 8.47 5.73 -14.73
CA LEU A 151 8.39 5.28 -16.11
C LEU A 151 9.40 4.18 -16.43
N ASN A 152 10.66 4.31 -16.00
CA ASN A 152 11.68 3.28 -16.18
C ASN A 152 11.29 1.96 -15.51
N ARG A 153 10.67 2.01 -14.33
CA ARG A 153 10.17 0.80 -13.67
C ARG A 153 9.01 0.16 -14.43
N LEU A 154 8.06 0.96 -14.91
CA LEU A 154 6.96 0.48 -15.74
C LEU A 154 7.48 -0.19 -17.01
N ASP A 155 8.44 0.44 -17.69
CA ASP A 155 9.07 -0.11 -18.91
C ASP A 155 9.79 -1.42 -18.64
N THR A 156 10.54 -1.49 -17.55
CA THR A 156 11.26 -2.72 -17.16
C THR A 156 10.30 -3.86 -16.89
N VAL A 157 9.22 -3.60 -16.12
CA VAL A 157 8.21 -4.62 -15.81
C VAL A 157 7.47 -5.06 -17.07
N ALA A 158 7.03 -4.11 -17.90
CA ALA A 158 6.34 -4.41 -19.16
C ALA A 158 7.21 -5.26 -20.09
N TYR A 159 8.47 -4.88 -20.28
CA TYR A 159 9.42 -5.65 -21.08
C TYR A 159 9.61 -7.08 -20.53
N ALA A 160 9.77 -7.21 -19.21
CA ALA A 160 9.91 -8.53 -18.58
C ALA A 160 8.67 -9.39 -18.81
N MET A 161 7.47 -8.83 -18.70
CA MET A 161 6.21 -9.52 -18.95
C MET A 161 6.11 -9.98 -20.42
N GLU A 162 6.41 -9.11 -21.39
CA GLU A 162 6.39 -9.43 -22.81
C GLU A 162 7.37 -10.57 -23.17
N LYS A 163 8.52 -10.63 -22.51
CA LYS A 163 9.54 -11.65 -22.73
C LYS A 163 9.36 -12.90 -21.87
N GLY A 164 8.35 -12.95 -21.01
CA GLY A 164 8.16 -14.06 -20.07
C GLY A 164 9.30 -14.18 -19.05
N VAL A 165 10.01 -13.09 -18.77
CA VAL A 165 11.12 -13.03 -17.81
C VAL A 165 10.58 -12.60 -16.45
N PHE A 166 10.59 -13.54 -15.51
CA PHE A 166 10.17 -13.29 -14.14
C PHE A 166 11.34 -13.60 -13.19
N VAL A 167 11.85 -12.56 -12.55
CA VAL A 167 12.92 -12.71 -11.55
C VAL A 167 12.29 -13.17 -10.24
N PRO A 168 12.65 -14.37 -9.74
CA PRO A 168 12.13 -14.82 -8.44
C PRO A 168 12.71 -13.96 -7.32
N VAL A 169 11.92 -13.78 -6.29
CA VAL A 169 12.42 -13.27 -5.00
C VAL A 169 13.25 -14.34 -4.30
N GLU A 170 14.05 -13.94 -3.30
CA GLU A 170 14.77 -14.89 -2.47
C GLU A 170 13.80 -15.88 -1.81
N PRO A 171 14.16 -17.17 -1.68
CA PRO A 171 13.25 -18.20 -1.17
C PRO A 171 12.74 -17.97 0.26
N ASP A 172 13.44 -17.17 1.05
CA ASP A 172 13.08 -16.75 2.42
C ASP A 172 12.42 -15.38 2.48
N HIS A 173 12.13 -14.76 1.33
CA HIS A 173 11.41 -13.50 1.29
C HIS A 173 9.96 -13.70 1.74
N TRP A 174 9.43 -12.79 2.55
CA TRP A 174 8.10 -12.89 3.14
C TRP A 174 6.95 -13.15 2.16
N CYS A 175 7.07 -12.70 0.90
CA CYS A 175 6.05 -12.94 -0.11
C CYS A 175 6.24 -14.29 -0.84
N CYS A 176 7.33 -15.03 -0.59
CA CYS A 176 7.54 -16.38 -1.13
C CYS A 176 6.90 -17.43 -0.20
N ASP A 177 5.62 -17.29 0.04
CA ASP A 177 4.81 -18.07 0.96
C ASP A 177 3.44 -18.34 0.32
N PRO A 178 2.82 -19.52 0.53
CA PRO A 178 1.53 -19.86 -0.07
C PRO A 178 0.40 -18.89 0.31
N LYS A 179 0.52 -18.22 1.45
CA LYS A 179 -0.43 -17.19 1.89
C LYS A 179 -0.44 -15.95 1.00
N TRP A 180 0.72 -15.57 0.48
CA TRP A 180 0.90 -14.30 -0.24
C TRP A 180 1.10 -14.45 -1.74
N CYS A 181 1.64 -15.58 -2.17
CA CYS A 181 1.99 -15.81 -3.55
C CYS A 181 0.99 -16.78 -4.22
N GLY A 182 0.09 -16.26 -5.04
CA GLY A 182 -0.86 -17.08 -5.81
C GLY A 182 -0.20 -18.06 -6.79
N PHE A 183 1.10 -17.93 -7.06
CA PHE A 183 1.88 -18.83 -7.91
C PHE A 183 2.73 -19.82 -7.13
N PHE A 184 2.64 -19.83 -5.80
CA PHE A 184 3.53 -20.63 -4.94
C PHE A 184 3.57 -22.10 -5.32
N ASP A 185 2.43 -22.73 -5.52
CA ASP A 185 2.33 -24.16 -5.82
C ASP A 185 2.89 -24.55 -7.21
N SER A 186 2.79 -23.66 -8.18
CA SER A 186 3.28 -23.83 -9.55
C SER A 186 4.69 -23.28 -9.77
N CYS A 187 5.24 -22.54 -8.80
CA CYS A 187 6.51 -21.86 -8.95
C CYS A 187 7.69 -22.85 -8.93
N LYS A 188 8.51 -22.84 -9.98
CA LYS A 188 9.71 -23.67 -10.10
C LYS A 188 10.86 -23.27 -9.17
N TYR A 189 10.80 -22.09 -8.58
CA TYR A 189 11.84 -21.54 -7.70
C TYR A 189 11.59 -21.77 -6.22
N VAL A 190 10.39 -22.22 -5.85
CA VAL A 190 10.06 -22.55 -4.45
C VAL A 190 10.90 -23.76 -4.02
N ARG A 191 11.65 -23.59 -2.93
CA ARG A 191 12.34 -24.72 -2.27
C ARG A 191 11.34 -25.58 -1.54
N ARG A 192 10.87 -26.65 -2.17
CA ARG A 192 10.07 -27.65 -1.49
C ARG A 192 11.01 -28.51 -0.63
N PRO A 193 10.62 -28.87 0.62
CA PRO A 193 11.37 -29.86 1.38
C PRO A 193 11.53 -31.12 0.52
N LYS A 194 12.75 -31.62 0.40
CA LYS A 194 12.97 -32.93 -0.24
C LYS A 194 12.18 -33.94 0.59
N GLN A 195 11.16 -34.53 0.01
CA GLN A 195 10.55 -35.71 0.58
C GLN A 195 11.62 -36.80 0.52
N PHE A 196 12.25 -37.08 1.64
CA PHE A 196 13.05 -38.29 1.75
C PHE A 196 12.05 -39.45 1.67
N ALA A 197 12.09 -40.21 0.57
CA ALA A 197 11.44 -41.48 0.52
C ALA A 197 12.05 -42.35 1.65
N VAL A 198 11.23 -42.76 2.61
CA VAL A 198 11.54 -43.73 3.65
C VAL A 198 11.45 -45.11 3.05
#